data_f269559bfcd9d2436897dd4fbcf1a77b
#
_entry.id   f269559bfcd9d2436897dd4fbcf1a77b
#
_cell.length_a   1.000
_cell.length_b   1.000
_cell.length_c   1.000
_cell.angle_alpha   90.00
_cell.angle_beta   90.00
_cell.angle_gamma   90.00
#
_symmetry.space_group_name_H-M   'P 1'
#
loop_
_entity.id
_entity.type
_entity.pdbx_description
1 polymer ?
#
loop_
_entity_poly.entity_id
_entity_poly.type
_entity_poly.pdbx_seq_one_letter_code
_entity_poly.pdbx_strand_id
1 'polypeptide(L)'
;MRPCILLLAGALAAQPQMFHSPERTPARTFPIMAWGGAPSQPEQLKLMREAGLNAAGFCRVDDADKVRDAGLSCFVTDRRVNGYDWSHLPPEPEIRKNVAEVVKAVGENPAVLGFYMRDEPHASLMPAMGRVTGILKELAPGMWPYVNLFPYRVSKERMGTPDYDTYAKMLVDTIGQPFLSYDNYSLVGGEMLEYFYNNLEIVRRISQETKTPFWNCVLANAHFNYMEPSDATFHLQVYATLAYGGRGIQYFTYYSPHNGNYRLGAIDQFGNKTATWDALRRVNLQIHALAPTMVKLRSTGVYHYPDVPEYCRPLAQSKLVRGVSMLQRYVRPPVQGRFLIGEFEDGQGRPYLMIVNKDLNNSFQFAIELRQEGRKLIRICNYSGQEEEFGREMDWLAPGAGILFRIQ
;
A
#
# COMPACT_ATOMS: atom_id res chain seq x y z
N MET A 1 13.92 -5.02 -46.17
CA MET A 1 13.56 -4.88 -44.76
C MET A 1 14.10 -3.54 -44.26
N ARG A 2 13.26 -2.56 -44.05
CA ARG A 2 13.64 -1.25 -43.48
C ARG A 2 13.23 -1.23 -42.03
N PRO A 3 14.07 -0.83 -41.08
CA PRO A 3 13.65 -0.70 -39.66
C PRO A 3 12.79 0.55 -39.54
N CYS A 4 11.56 0.38 -39.06
CA CYS A 4 10.73 1.47 -38.55
C CYS A 4 11.29 1.90 -37.18
N ILE A 5 12.03 3.01 -37.17
CA ILE A 5 12.36 3.73 -35.93
C ILE A 5 11.10 4.55 -35.55
N LEU A 6 10.33 4.05 -34.61
CA LEU A 6 9.32 4.87 -33.97
C LEU A 6 10.01 5.84 -32.98
N LEU A 7 10.12 7.09 -33.41
CA LEU A 7 10.40 8.21 -32.51
C LEU A 7 9.21 8.36 -31.54
N LEU A 8 9.34 7.80 -30.36
CA LEU A 8 8.50 8.15 -29.21
C LEU A 8 8.88 9.57 -28.80
N ALA A 9 8.14 10.55 -29.32
CA ALA A 9 8.11 11.89 -28.76
C ALA A 9 7.54 11.76 -27.33
N GLY A 10 8.43 11.84 -26.34
CA GLY A 10 8.06 11.83 -24.94
C GLY A 10 7.29 13.11 -24.61
N ALA A 11 5.99 13.04 -24.64
CA ALA A 11 5.19 13.91 -23.81
C ALA A 11 5.51 13.52 -22.34
N LEU A 12 6.31 14.31 -21.67
CA LEU A 12 6.38 14.35 -20.20
C LEU A 12 4.95 14.68 -19.74
N ALA A 13 4.13 13.64 -19.59
CA ALA A 13 2.83 13.79 -18.93
C ALA A 13 3.12 14.40 -17.57
N ALA A 14 2.59 15.58 -17.31
CA ALA A 14 2.63 16.20 -16.00
C ALA A 14 2.16 15.15 -15.01
N GLN A 15 3.03 14.76 -14.05
CA GLN A 15 2.66 13.81 -13.03
C GLN A 15 1.42 14.36 -12.33
N PRO A 16 0.34 13.59 -12.18
CA PRO A 16 -0.83 14.08 -11.48
C PRO A 16 -0.40 14.54 -10.10
N GLN A 17 -0.69 15.79 -9.78
CA GLN A 17 -0.47 16.37 -8.45
C GLN A 17 -1.47 15.70 -7.49
N MET A 18 -1.10 14.54 -6.94
CA MET A 18 -2.03 13.70 -6.16
C MET A 18 -2.30 14.23 -4.75
N PHE A 19 -1.63 15.29 -4.28
CA PHE A 19 -1.78 15.82 -2.93
C PHE A 19 -2.11 17.30 -2.81
N HIS A 20 -2.49 17.97 -3.89
CA HIS A 20 -2.96 19.35 -3.82
C HIS A 20 -4.49 19.47 -3.76
N SER A 21 -5.16 18.55 -3.09
CA SER A 21 -6.55 18.77 -2.73
C SER A 21 -6.61 19.45 -1.36
N PRO A 22 -7.28 20.60 -1.21
CA PRO A 22 -7.59 21.17 0.09
C PRO A 22 -8.48 20.25 0.93
N GLU A 23 -9.12 19.25 0.32
CA GLU A 23 -9.86 18.20 0.98
C GLU A 23 -8.90 17.02 1.26
N ARG A 24 -8.39 16.94 2.47
CA ARG A 24 -7.58 15.84 3.00
C ARG A 24 -8.41 14.57 3.19
N THR A 25 -9.10 14.11 2.14
CA THR A 25 -9.95 12.92 2.22
C THR A 25 -9.28 11.73 1.55
N PRO A 26 -9.19 10.57 2.24
CA PRO A 26 -8.58 9.34 1.69
C PRO A 26 -9.23 8.87 0.38
N ALA A 27 -10.47 9.26 0.13
CA ALA A 27 -11.25 8.78 -1.01
C ALA A 27 -10.79 9.30 -2.38
N ARG A 28 -9.97 10.34 -2.44
CA ARG A 28 -9.57 10.98 -3.70
C ARG A 28 -8.10 10.76 -4.08
N THR A 29 -7.28 10.28 -3.16
CA THR A 29 -5.84 10.07 -3.37
C THR A 29 -5.44 8.66 -2.98
N PHE A 30 -4.41 8.14 -3.63
CA PHE A 30 -3.79 6.86 -3.28
C PHE A 30 -2.42 7.14 -2.65
N PRO A 31 -2.27 7.05 -1.32
CA PRO A 31 -1.00 7.28 -0.66
C PRO A 31 0.07 6.25 -1.05
N ILE A 32 1.25 6.75 -1.37
CA ILE A 32 2.46 5.96 -1.61
C ILE A 32 3.55 6.57 -0.72
N MET A 33 3.85 5.93 0.40
CA MET A 33 4.65 6.49 1.48
C MET A 33 5.92 5.67 1.74
N ALA A 34 7.02 6.34 2.02
CA ALA A 34 8.15 5.72 2.70
C ALA A 34 7.82 5.61 4.18
N TRP A 35 7.77 4.39 4.73
CA TRP A 35 7.58 4.21 6.16
C TRP A 35 8.92 4.41 6.89
N GLY A 36 8.97 5.38 7.78
CA GLY A 36 10.17 5.76 8.52
C GLY A 36 10.37 7.27 8.56
N GLY A 37 11.49 7.71 9.11
CA GLY A 37 11.84 9.11 9.20
C GLY A 37 12.09 9.74 7.81
N ALA A 38 11.44 10.86 7.54
CA ALA A 38 11.69 11.65 6.34
C ALA A 38 13.05 12.36 6.42
N PRO A 39 13.80 12.44 5.31
CA PRO A 39 15.03 13.22 5.28
C PRO A 39 14.74 14.72 5.37
N SER A 40 15.71 15.48 5.88
CA SER A 40 15.66 16.95 5.91
C SER A 40 16.35 17.61 4.71
N GLN A 41 17.07 16.84 3.88
CA GLN A 41 17.81 17.30 2.72
C GLN A 41 16.88 17.39 1.50
N PRO A 42 16.79 18.57 0.84
CA PRO A 42 15.91 18.77 -0.32
C PRO A 42 16.18 17.78 -1.47
N GLU A 43 17.45 17.44 -1.71
CA GLU A 43 17.86 16.50 -2.75
C GLU A 43 17.31 15.09 -2.50
N GLN A 44 17.29 14.65 -1.24
CA GLN A 44 16.75 13.34 -0.85
C GLN A 44 15.22 13.33 -0.97
N LEU A 45 14.56 14.40 -0.58
CA LEU A 45 13.11 14.56 -0.78
C LEU A 45 12.74 14.55 -2.27
N LYS A 46 13.55 15.20 -3.11
CA LYS A 46 13.39 15.16 -4.56
C LYS A 46 13.51 13.74 -5.11
N LEU A 47 14.51 12.97 -4.66
CA LEU A 47 14.66 11.56 -5.05
C LEU A 47 13.45 10.70 -4.65
N MET A 48 12.85 10.95 -3.49
CA MET A 48 11.61 10.29 -3.08
C MET A 48 10.46 10.63 -4.03
N ARG A 49 10.32 11.90 -4.40
CA ARG A 49 9.31 12.35 -5.36
C ARG A 49 9.50 11.73 -6.74
N GLU A 50 10.75 11.69 -7.23
CA GLU A 50 11.11 11.06 -8.49
C GLU A 50 10.87 9.55 -8.49
N ALA A 51 11.02 8.89 -7.35
CA ALA A 51 10.66 7.47 -7.16
C ALA A 51 9.13 7.23 -7.18
N GLY A 52 8.32 8.26 -7.37
CA GLY A 52 6.86 8.17 -7.40
C GLY A 52 6.22 8.09 -6.02
N LEU A 53 6.96 8.35 -4.94
CA LEU A 53 6.36 8.55 -3.63
C LEU A 53 5.58 9.88 -3.61
N ASN A 54 4.52 9.94 -2.82
CA ASN A 54 3.76 11.16 -2.59
C ASN A 54 3.64 11.51 -1.10
N ALA A 55 4.17 10.63 -0.23
CA ALA A 55 4.37 10.91 1.19
C ALA A 55 5.78 10.48 1.62
N ALA A 56 6.47 11.38 2.33
CA ALA A 56 7.86 11.20 2.75
C ALA A 56 8.02 10.38 4.04
N GLY A 57 6.91 10.01 4.71
CA GLY A 57 6.95 9.34 6.00
C GLY A 57 6.79 10.28 7.18
N PHE A 58 7.64 10.13 8.20
CA PHE A 58 7.56 10.88 9.46
C PHE A 58 8.57 12.01 9.48
N CYS A 59 8.13 13.26 9.44
CA CYS A 59 8.99 14.42 9.45
C CYS A 59 8.96 15.15 10.81
N ARG A 60 10.00 15.92 11.09
CA ARG A 60 9.97 16.88 12.20
C ARG A 60 9.13 18.10 11.81
N VAL A 61 8.60 18.82 12.80
CA VAL A 61 7.88 20.08 12.56
C VAL A 61 8.69 21.04 11.69
N ASP A 62 9.97 21.23 12.01
CA ASP A 62 10.87 22.17 11.32
C ASP A 62 11.18 21.78 9.86
N ASP A 63 10.94 20.53 9.48
CA ASP A 63 11.19 20.01 8.14
C ASP A 63 9.92 19.95 7.27
N ALA A 64 8.75 20.23 7.84
CA ALA A 64 7.47 20.11 7.14
C ALA A 64 7.37 21.01 5.89
N ASP A 65 7.95 22.20 5.94
CA ASP A 65 8.01 23.12 4.79
C ASP A 65 8.88 22.57 3.66
N LYS A 66 10.01 21.94 3.98
CA LYS A 66 10.88 21.31 2.98
C LYS A 66 10.16 20.15 2.29
N VAL A 67 9.36 19.36 3.04
CA VAL A 67 8.54 18.27 2.48
C VAL A 67 7.49 18.85 1.54
N ARG A 68 6.81 19.94 1.93
CA ARG A 68 5.86 20.66 1.06
C ARG A 68 6.54 21.14 -0.23
N ASP A 69 7.68 21.79 -0.12
CA ASP A 69 8.40 22.39 -1.25
C ASP A 69 8.92 21.32 -2.23
N ALA A 70 9.15 20.08 -1.74
CA ALA A 70 9.43 18.92 -2.58
C ALA A 70 8.17 18.31 -3.24
N GLY A 71 6.97 18.84 -2.96
CA GLY A 71 5.70 18.30 -3.46
C GLY A 71 5.30 16.97 -2.83
N LEU A 72 5.74 16.71 -1.61
CA LEU A 72 5.41 15.53 -0.82
C LEU A 72 4.52 15.90 0.36
N SER A 73 3.85 14.89 0.93
CA SER A 73 3.16 15.00 2.22
C SER A 73 3.93 14.24 3.31
N CYS A 74 3.58 14.46 4.57
CA CYS A 74 4.15 13.72 5.71
C CYS A 74 3.19 13.63 6.89
N PHE A 75 3.52 12.73 7.82
CA PHE A 75 3.04 12.78 9.19
C PHE A 75 4.11 13.42 10.07
N VAL A 76 3.73 14.36 10.92
CA VAL A 76 4.67 14.98 11.84
C VAL A 76 4.94 14.05 13.02
N THR A 77 6.21 13.90 13.40
CA THR A 77 6.63 13.26 14.64
C THR A 77 7.14 14.34 15.60
N ASP A 78 6.54 14.43 16.79
CA ASP A 78 6.92 15.38 17.84
C ASP A 78 6.63 14.81 19.22
N ARG A 79 7.60 14.91 20.13
CA ARG A 79 7.49 14.33 21.47
C ARG A 79 6.34 14.91 22.30
N ARG A 80 5.88 16.12 21.99
CA ARG A 80 4.72 16.75 22.63
C ARG A 80 3.39 16.05 22.27
N VAL A 81 3.38 15.22 21.20
CA VAL A 81 2.22 14.44 20.77
C VAL A 81 2.41 12.94 20.98
N ASN A 82 3.63 12.41 20.76
CA ASN A 82 3.90 10.97 20.78
C ASN A 82 4.94 10.51 21.80
N GLY A 83 5.55 11.44 22.55
CA GLY A 83 6.61 11.13 23.53
C GLY A 83 6.11 10.83 24.95
N TYR A 84 4.85 10.53 25.14
CA TYR A 84 4.28 10.26 26.45
C TYR A 84 4.62 8.84 26.94
N ASP A 85 4.70 8.70 28.27
CA ASP A 85 4.47 7.39 28.89
C ASP A 85 2.98 7.07 28.79
N TRP A 86 2.64 6.20 27.83
CA TRP A 86 1.25 5.82 27.55
C TRP A 86 0.57 5.06 28.71
N SER A 87 1.34 4.55 29.67
CA SER A 87 0.81 3.92 30.86
C SER A 87 0.46 4.95 31.94
N HIS A 88 1.11 6.13 31.91
CA HIS A 88 0.97 7.19 32.89
C HIS A 88 0.95 8.56 32.22
N LEU A 89 -0.18 8.89 31.59
CA LEU A 89 -0.33 10.19 30.93
C LEU A 89 -0.33 11.34 31.96
N PRO A 90 0.25 12.50 31.60
CA PRO A 90 0.10 13.71 32.39
C PRO A 90 -1.38 14.17 32.44
N PRO A 91 -1.72 15.14 33.29
CA PRO A 91 -3.06 15.73 33.33
C PRO A 91 -3.48 16.30 31.96
N GLU A 92 -4.78 16.21 31.66
CA GLU A 92 -5.31 16.65 30.35
C GLU A 92 -4.94 18.10 29.99
N PRO A 93 -4.93 19.10 30.90
CA PRO A 93 -4.52 20.47 30.57
C PRO A 93 -3.09 20.54 30.01
N GLU A 94 -2.16 19.70 30.49
CA GLU A 94 -0.79 19.63 30.02
C GLU A 94 -0.73 19.01 28.62
N ILE A 95 -1.45 17.91 28.38
CA ILE A 95 -1.56 17.28 27.07
C ILE A 95 -2.13 18.28 26.07
N ARG A 96 -3.21 18.97 26.42
CA ARG A 96 -3.87 19.97 25.58
C ARG A 96 -2.93 21.12 25.22
N LYS A 97 -2.14 21.62 26.18
CA LYS A 97 -1.11 22.63 25.95
C LYS A 97 -0.08 22.12 24.93
N ASN A 98 0.48 20.93 25.17
CA ASN A 98 1.50 20.33 24.32
C ASN A 98 1.00 20.14 22.88
N VAL A 99 -0.20 19.59 22.72
CA VAL A 99 -0.83 19.38 21.39
C VAL A 99 -1.10 20.72 20.71
N ALA A 100 -1.62 21.72 21.43
CA ALA A 100 -1.87 23.06 20.90
C ALA A 100 -0.60 23.75 20.38
N GLU A 101 0.52 23.60 21.10
CA GLU A 101 1.81 24.17 20.70
C GLU A 101 2.29 23.54 19.37
N VAL A 102 2.17 22.21 19.21
CA VAL A 102 2.57 21.52 17.97
C VAL A 102 1.64 21.88 16.82
N VAL A 103 0.33 21.87 17.05
CA VAL A 103 -0.66 22.25 16.03
C VAL A 103 -0.40 23.68 15.55
N LYS A 104 -0.11 24.61 16.47
CA LYS A 104 0.27 25.99 16.13
C LYS A 104 1.56 26.05 15.31
N ALA A 105 2.58 25.25 15.67
CA ALA A 105 3.86 25.23 14.97
C ALA A 105 3.76 24.65 13.55
N VAL A 106 2.89 23.65 13.36
CA VAL A 106 2.59 23.07 12.03
C VAL A 106 1.78 24.06 11.17
N GLY A 107 0.89 24.85 11.81
CA GLY A 107 0.01 25.79 11.13
C GLY A 107 -0.90 25.11 10.09
N GLU A 108 -1.18 25.83 9.03
CA GLU A 108 -2.01 25.35 7.90
C GLU A 108 -1.18 24.70 6.78
N ASN A 109 -0.03 24.09 7.11
CA ASN A 109 0.85 23.48 6.11
C ASN A 109 0.11 22.30 5.39
N PRO A 110 -0.19 22.42 4.08
CA PRO A 110 -0.97 21.42 3.36
C PRO A 110 -0.25 20.08 3.16
N ALA A 111 1.06 20.04 3.38
CA ALA A 111 1.84 18.81 3.30
C ALA A 111 1.63 17.91 4.53
N VAL A 112 1.18 18.46 5.65
CA VAL A 112 1.02 17.69 6.88
C VAL A 112 -0.33 16.99 6.87
N LEU A 113 -0.31 15.66 6.77
CA LEU A 113 -1.51 14.79 6.82
C LEU A 113 -1.99 14.62 8.27
N GLY A 114 -1.11 14.69 9.23
CA GLY A 114 -1.40 14.46 10.63
C GLY A 114 -0.15 14.14 11.45
N PHE A 115 -0.31 13.34 12.48
CA PHE A 115 0.74 13.08 13.47
C PHE A 115 1.00 11.59 13.64
N TYR A 116 2.28 11.22 13.59
CA TYR A 116 2.72 9.88 13.97
C TYR A 116 2.60 9.68 15.48
N MET A 117 1.87 8.65 15.88
CA MET A 117 1.61 8.34 17.27
C MET A 117 2.50 7.22 17.79
N ARG A 118 2.46 6.05 17.13
CA ARG A 118 3.20 4.87 17.58
C ARG A 118 3.20 3.78 16.53
N ASP A 119 4.25 2.94 16.60
CA ASP A 119 4.35 1.66 15.92
C ASP A 119 3.97 0.52 16.87
N GLU A 120 3.19 -0.42 16.37
CA GLU A 120 2.84 -1.69 17.01
C GLU A 120 2.47 -1.57 18.51
N PRO A 121 1.51 -0.73 18.91
CA PRO A 121 1.18 -0.57 20.33
C PRO A 121 0.52 -1.82 20.91
N HIS A 122 0.86 -2.17 22.15
CA HIS A 122 0.02 -3.09 22.93
C HIS A 122 -1.36 -2.46 23.16
N ALA A 123 -2.42 -3.24 23.03
CA ALA A 123 -3.81 -2.75 23.09
C ALA A 123 -4.14 -1.93 24.36
N SER A 124 -3.53 -2.28 25.51
CA SER A 124 -3.73 -1.53 26.75
C SER A 124 -3.30 -0.06 26.70
N LEU A 125 -2.47 0.32 25.73
CA LEU A 125 -2.00 1.68 25.54
C LEU A 125 -2.98 2.51 24.67
N MET A 126 -3.82 1.87 23.87
CA MET A 126 -4.73 2.55 22.94
C MET A 126 -5.72 3.51 23.62
N PRO A 127 -6.31 3.20 24.80
CA PRO A 127 -7.18 4.15 25.48
C PRO A 127 -6.47 5.47 25.87
N ALA A 128 -5.21 5.39 26.30
CA ALA A 128 -4.41 6.58 26.58
C ALA A 128 -4.08 7.37 25.30
N MET A 129 -3.73 6.67 24.23
CA MET A 129 -3.52 7.28 22.92
C MET A 129 -4.81 7.94 22.41
N GLY A 130 -5.97 7.29 22.59
CA GLY A 130 -7.28 7.83 22.23
C GLY A 130 -7.61 9.17 22.90
N ARG A 131 -7.18 9.36 24.16
CA ARG A 131 -7.32 10.68 24.83
C ARG A 131 -6.51 11.77 24.14
N VAL A 132 -5.27 11.47 23.76
CA VAL A 132 -4.40 12.43 23.03
C VAL A 132 -4.95 12.71 21.63
N THR A 133 -5.37 11.68 20.90
CA THR A 133 -5.93 11.84 19.54
C THR A 133 -7.30 12.53 19.57
N GLY A 134 -8.07 12.38 20.65
CA GLY A 134 -9.30 13.14 20.86
C GLY A 134 -9.03 14.65 20.96
N ILE A 135 -8.05 15.04 21.76
CA ILE A 135 -7.60 16.44 21.85
C ILE A 135 -7.06 16.94 20.51
N LEU A 136 -6.28 16.11 19.82
CA LEU A 136 -5.76 16.45 18.47
C LEU A 136 -6.91 16.72 17.49
N LYS A 137 -7.95 15.89 17.50
CA LYS A 137 -9.13 16.05 16.64
C LYS A 137 -9.91 17.32 16.93
N GLU A 138 -9.99 17.74 18.19
CA GLU A 138 -10.61 19.00 18.56
C GLU A 138 -9.81 20.21 18.08
N LEU A 139 -8.48 20.19 18.28
CA LEU A 139 -7.60 21.34 18.01
C LEU A 139 -7.19 21.44 16.52
N ALA A 140 -7.18 20.33 15.80
CA ALA A 140 -6.78 20.25 14.41
C ALA A 140 -7.70 19.29 13.63
N PRO A 141 -8.98 19.65 13.44
CA PRO A 141 -9.91 18.80 12.70
C PRO A 141 -9.40 18.59 11.28
N GLY A 142 -9.39 17.31 10.83
CA GLY A 142 -8.87 16.91 9.52
C GLY A 142 -7.39 16.50 9.51
N MET A 143 -6.65 16.64 10.62
CA MET A 143 -5.35 15.97 10.79
C MET A 143 -5.54 14.57 11.36
N TRP A 144 -4.82 13.61 10.82
CA TRP A 144 -4.97 12.19 11.14
C TRP A 144 -3.97 11.75 12.20
N PRO A 145 -4.39 10.99 13.21
CA PRO A 145 -3.44 10.19 13.98
C PRO A 145 -2.92 9.07 13.09
N TYR A 146 -1.66 8.68 13.23
CA TYR A 146 -1.06 7.55 12.54
C TYR A 146 -0.48 6.56 13.54
N VAL A 147 -1.04 5.38 13.55
CA VAL A 147 -0.58 4.18 14.27
C VAL A 147 -0.42 3.06 13.27
N ASN A 148 0.69 2.31 13.32
CA ASN A 148 0.85 1.06 12.58
C ASN A 148 0.54 -0.12 13.50
N LEU A 149 -0.24 -1.09 13.01
CA LEU A 149 -0.65 -2.27 13.75
C LEU A 149 0.34 -3.42 13.56
N PHE A 150 0.42 -4.31 14.53
CA PHE A 150 1.05 -5.61 14.38
C PHE A 150 0.47 -6.42 13.22
N PRO A 151 1.22 -7.36 12.62
CA PRO A 151 0.65 -8.40 11.78
C PRO A 151 -0.23 -9.36 12.59
N TYR A 152 -1.19 -10.02 11.92
CA TYR A 152 -2.19 -10.89 12.59
C TYR A 152 -1.61 -12.07 13.38
N ARG A 153 -0.36 -12.48 13.09
CA ARG A 153 0.29 -13.63 13.73
C ARG A 153 1.04 -13.29 15.02
N VAL A 154 1.07 -12.05 15.43
CA VAL A 154 1.67 -11.71 16.72
C VAL A 154 0.90 -12.39 17.87
N SER A 155 1.58 -12.77 18.94
CA SER A 155 0.91 -13.45 20.05
C SER A 155 -0.12 -12.56 20.73
N LYS A 156 -1.14 -13.19 21.32
CA LYS A 156 -2.21 -12.47 22.06
C LYS A 156 -1.64 -11.64 23.21
N GLU A 157 -0.62 -12.14 23.87
CA GLU A 157 0.08 -11.45 24.97
C GLU A 157 0.75 -10.18 24.47
N ARG A 158 1.44 -10.24 23.34
CA ARG A 158 2.13 -9.09 22.75
C ARG A 158 1.13 -8.08 22.16
N MET A 159 0.04 -8.54 21.59
CA MET A 159 -1.02 -7.70 21.06
C MET A 159 -1.90 -7.08 22.15
N GLY A 160 -2.17 -7.84 23.21
CA GLY A 160 -3.01 -7.43 24.35
C GLY A 160 -4.51 -7.61 24.12
N THR A 161 -4.90 -8.42 23.13
CA THR A 161 -6.30 -8.75 22.82
C THR A 161 -6.47 -10.26 22.53
N PRO A 162 -7.68 -10.81 22.66
CA PRO A 162 -7.94 -12.23 22.40
C PRO A 162 -7.77 -12.61 20.92
N ASP A 163 -7.95 -11.65 20.01
CA ASP A 163 -7.87 -11.85 18.57
C ASP A 163 -7.49 -10.55 17.83
N TYR A 164 -7.10 -10.71 16.58
CA TYR A 164 -6.66 -9.59 15.74
C TYR A 164 -7.81 -8.65 15.34
N ASP A 165 -9.02 -9.15 15.21
CA ASP A 165 -10.20 -8.35 14.88
C ASP A 165 -10.47 -7.30 15.95
N THR A 166 -10.46 -7.72 17.23
CA THR A 166 -10.59 -6.82 18.38
C THR A 166 -9.49 -5.77 18.35
N TYR A 167 -8.23 -6.19 18.12
CA TYR A 167 -7.08 -5.29 18.07
C TYR A 167 -7.21 -4.23 16.97
N ALA A 168 -7.52 -4.66 15.74
CA ALA A 168 -7.62 -3.75 14.62
C ALA A 168 -8.83 -2.80 14.73
N LYS A 169 -9.95 -3.27 15.28
CA LYS A 169 -11.13 -2.40 15.52
C LYS A 169 -10.85 -1.33 16.57
N MET A 170 -10.03 -1.62 17.58
CA MET A 170 -9.61 -0.59 18.57
C MET A 170 -8.90 0.60 17.92
N LEU A 171 -8.17 0.40 16.81
CA LEU A 171 -7.57 1.50 16.05
C LEU A 171 -8.65 2.48 15.54
N VAL A 172 -9.73 1.95 14.99
CA VAL A 172 -10.83 2.75 14.47
C VAL A 172 -11.63 3.40 15.58
N ASP A 173 -12.04 2.60 16.56
CA ASP A 173 -13.02 3.01 17.58
C ASP A 173 -12.39 3.91 18.67
N THR A 174 -11.13 3.66 19.03
CA THR A 174 -10.45 4.35 20.13
C THR A 174 -9.52 5.46 19.66
N ILE A 175 -8.71 5.19 18.64
CA ILE A 175 -7.75 6.17 18.09
C ILE A 175 -8.42 7.10 17.09
N GLY A 176 -9.44 6.61 16.37
CA GLY A 176 -10.15 7.37 15.35
C GLY A 176 -9.30 7.61 14.08
N GLN A 177 -8.35 6.70 13.79
CA GLN A 177 -7.56 6.76 12.56
C GLN A 177 -8.47 6.43 11.36
N PRO A 178 -8.43 7.25 10.27
CA PRO A 178 -9.35 7.07 9.13
C PRO A 178 -8.89 5.99 8.13
N PHE A 179 -7.90 5.20 8.48
CA PHE A 179 -7.41 4.05 7.71
C PHE A 179 -6.75 3.04 8.62
N LEU A 180 -6.83 1.77 8.27
CA LEU A 180 -6.04 0.71 8.91
C LEU A 180 -4.63 0.72 8.32
N SER A 181 -3.60 0.67 9.14
CA SER A 181 -2.20 0.53 8.73
C SER A 181 -1.59 -0.63 9.47
N TYR A 182 -0.92 -1.51 8.75
CA TYR A 182 -0.25 -2.68 9.31
C TYR A 182 0.92 -3.12 8.42
N ASP A 183 1.83 -3.90 8.97
CA ASP A 183 2.88 -4.57 8.23
C ASP A 183 2.79 -6.10 8.36
N ASN A 184 3.24 -6.79 7.32
CA ASN A 184 3.40 -8.23 7.31
C ASN A 184 4.42 -8.64 6.25
N TYR A 185 5.64 -8.90 6.68
CA TYR A 185 6.74 -9.28 5.78
C TYR A 185 6.82 -10.80 5.68
N SER A 186 6.49 -11.33 4.51
CA SER A 186 6.32 -12.77 4.27
C SER A 186 7.08 -13.28 3.04
N LEU A 187 8.04 -12.51 2.51
CA LEU A 187 8.92 -12.92 1.42
C LEU A 187 10.15 -13.63 2.01
N VAL A 188 10.13 -14.97 2.02
CA VAL A 188 11.16 -15.80 2.64
C VAL A 188 11.44 -17.03 1.76
N GLY A 189 12.70 -17.41 1.61
CA GLY A 189 13.08 -18.67 0.97
C GLY A 189 12.72 -18.79 -0.52
N GLY A 190 12.60 -17.66 -1.22
CA GLY A 190 12.24 -17.66 -2.65
C GLY A 190 10.75 -17.55 -2.93
N GLU A 191 9.91 -17.44 -1.89
CA GLU A 191 8.46 -17.47 -2.02
C GLU A 191 7.75 -16.40 -1.19
N MET A 192 6.51 -16.07 -1.57
CA MET A 192 5.57 -15.37 -0.73
C MET A 192 4.80 -16.38 0.12
N LEU A 193 5.02 -16.35 1.43
CA LEU A 193 4.32 -17.23 2.35
C LEU A 193 2.82 -16.88 2.42
N GLU A 194 1.98 -17.88 2.69
CA GLU A 194 0.52 -17.72 2.75
C GLU A 194 0.04 -16.68 3.78
N TYR A 195 0.83 -16.42 4.82
CA TYR A 195 0.53 -15.44 5.88
C TYR A 195 0.31 -14.02 5.35
N PHE A 196 0.93 -13.69 4.23
CA PHE A 196 0.70 -12.42 3.54
C PHE A 196 -0.75 -12.28 3.09
N TYR A 197 -1.26 -13.31 2.42
CA TYR A 197 -2.63 -13.33 1.91
C TYR A 197 -3.65 -13.46 3.03
N ASN A 198 -3.34 -14.24 4.07
CA ASN A 198 -4.17 -14.38 5.26
C ASN A 198 -4.40 -13.04 5.94
N ASN A 199 -3.34 -12.26 6.15
CA ASN A 199 -3.45 -10.92 6.74
C ASN A 199 -4.25 -9.96 5.85
N LEU A 200 -4.01 -9.98 4.53
CA LEU A 200 -4.77 -9.16 3.58
C LEU A 200 -6.26 -9.48 3.63
N GLU A 201 -6.67 -10.75 3.69
CA GLU A 201 -8.09 -11.13 3.77
C GLU A 201 -8.72 -10.71 5.11
N ILE A 202 -8.02 -10.90 6.22
CA ILE A 202 -8.48 -10.47 7.54
C ILE A 202 -8.70 -8.95 7.54
N VAL A 203 -7.69 -8.18 7.11
CA VAL A 203 -7.77 -6.72 7.10
C VAL A 203 -8.82 -6.21 6.10
N ARG A 204 -8.96 -6.84 4.92
CA ARG A 204 -10.01 -6.53 3.96
C ARG A 204 -11.40 -6.68 4.60
N ARG A 205 -11.65 -7.78 5.31
CA ARG A 205 -12.91 -8.02 6.00
C ARG A 205 -13.17 -6.95 7.07
N ILE A 206 -12.20 -6.66 7.91
CA ILE A 206 -12.31 -5.62 8.95
C ILE A 206 -12.55 -4.24 8.30
N SER A 207 -11.82 -3.94 7.23
CA SER A 207 -11.99 -2.71 6.44
C SER A 207 -13.43 -2.55 5.93
N GLN A 208 -14.05 -3.63 5.46
CA GLN A 208 -15.45 -3.62 4.99
C GLN A 208 -16.44 -3.45 6.15
N GLU A 209 -16.23 -4.14 7.27
CA GLU A 209 -17.08 -4.06 8.46
C GLU A 209 -17.05 -2.68 9.08
N THR A 210 -15.87 -2.08 9.19
CA THR A 210 -15.68 -0.75 9.80
C THR A 210 -15.85 0.40 8.80
N LYS A 211 -15.98 0.10 7.51
CA LYS A 211 -15.97 1.08 6.40
C LYS A 211 -14.70 1.96 6.40
N THR A 212 -13.59 1.42 6.87
CA THR A 212 -12.31 2.10 7.00
C THR A 212 -11.34 1.53 5.98
N PRO A 213 -10.77 2.31 5.04
CA PRO A 213 -9.80 1.83 4.06
C PRO A 213 -8.54 1.30 4.76
N PHE A 214 -7.76 0.47 4.06
CA PHE A 214 -6.49 -0.01 4.61
C PHE A 214 -5.30 0.29 3.72
N TRP A 215 -4.15 0.49 4.36
CA TRP A 215 -2.84 0.64 3.76
C TRP A 215 -1.96 -0.52 4.19
N ASN A 216 -1.24 -1.10 3.24
CA ASN A 216 -0.33 -2.21 3.51
C ASN A 216 1.12 -1.74 3.45
N CYS A 217 1.94 -2.21 4.39
CA CYS A 217 3.36 -1.97 4.40
C CYS A 217 4.08 -3.06 3.59
N VAL A 218 4.76 -2.65 2.52
CA VAL A 218 5.49 -3.49 1.58
C VAL A 218 6.96 -3.57 2.00
N LEU A 219 7.52 -4.77 2.03
CA LEU A 219 8.94 -4.98 2.25
C LEU A 219 9.76 -4.39 1.11
N ALA A 220 10.60 -3.39 1.42
CA ALA A 220 11.37 -2.64 0.42
C ALA A 220 12.90 -2.72 0.60
N ASN A 221 13.37 -3.51 1.54
CA ASN A 221 14.78 -3.87 1.71
C ASN A 221 14.91 -5.30 2.22
N ALA A 222 16.06 -5.90 2.05
CA ALA A 222 16.37 -7.17 2.67
C ALA A 222 16.92 -6.97 4.08
N HIS A 223 16.39 -7.72 5.03
CA HIS A 223 16.91 -7.82 6.40
C HIS A 223 16.46 -9.15 7.02
N PHE A 224 17.08 -9.55 8.12
CA PHE A 224 16.90 -10.91 8.66
C PHE A 224 17.09 -11.96 7.54
N ASN A 225 16.12 -12.85 7.38
CA ASN A 225 16.06 -13.86 6.31
C ASN A 225 15.10 -13.51 5.18
N TYR A 226 14.62 -12.25 5.12
CA TYR A 226 13.74 -11.80 4.04
C TYR A 226 14.49 -11.70 2.70
N MET A 227 13.76 -11.96 1.62
CA MET A 227 14.27 -11.89 0.25
C MET A 227 14.75 -10.49 -0.12
N GLU A 228 15.67 -10.47 -1.07
CA GLU A 228 16.10 -9.22 -1.71
C GLU A 228 15.01 -8.63 -2.59
N PRO A 229 14.85 -7.30 -2.61
CA PRO A 229 13.88 -6.63 -3.45
C PRO A 229 14.16 -6.86 -4.94
N SER A 230 13.09 -7.01 -5.71
CA SER A 230 13.11 -7.10 -7.18
C SER A 230 11.83 -6.54 -7.77
N ASP A 231 11.76 -6.38 -9.09
CA ASP A 231 10.50 -6.03 -9.74
C ASP A 231 9.38 -7.02 -9.39
N ALA A 232 9.67 -8.32 -9.41
CA ALA A 232 8.69 -9.36 -9.10
C ALA A 232 8.17 -9.27 -7.66
N THR A 233 9.05 -9.04 -6.68
CA THR A 233 8.66 -8.94 -5.28
C THR A 233 7.86 -7.68 -4.99
N PHE A 234 8.19 -6.54 -5.61
CA PHE A 234 7.39 -5.32 -5.51
C PHE A 234 6.04 -5.48 -6.19
N HIS A 235 6.03 -5.97 -7.43
CA HIS A 235 4.77 -6.20 -8.15
C HIS A 235 3.83 -7.09 -7.37
N LEU A 236 4.30 -8.24 -6.87
CA LEU A 236 3.45 -9.18 -6.13
C LEU A 236 2.82 -8.55 -4.89
N GLN A 237 3.61 -7.88 -4.05
CA GLN A 237 3.11 -7.25 -2.83
C GLN A 237 2.11 -6.13 -3.15
N VAL A 238 2.44 -5.27 -4.13
CA VAL A 238 1.58 -4.14 -4.53
C VAL A 238 0.31 -4.63 -5.19
N TYR A 239 0.39 -5.45 -6.23
CA TYR A 239 -0.79 -5.91 -6.95
C TYR A 239 -1.69 -6.82 -6.13
N ALA A 240 -1.13 -7.65 -5.24
CA ALA A 240 -1.95 -8.37 -4.27
C ALA A 240 -2.69 -7.40 -3.34
N THR A 241 -2.01 -6.38 -2.81
CA THR A 241 -2.68 -5.37 -1.98
C THR A 241 -3.82 -4.66 -2.74
N LEU A 242 -3.60 -4.29 -3.99
CA LEU A 242 -4.63 -3.71 -4.85
C LEU A 242 -5.78 -4.69 -5.09
N ALA A 243 -5.50 -5.96 -5.37
CA ALA A 243 -6.51 -7.00 -5.60
C ALA A 243 -7.41 -7.22 -4.37
N TYR A 244 -6.87 -7.06 -3.18
CA TYR A 244 -7.65 -7.07 -1.93
C TYR A 244 -8.40 -5.76 -1.64
N GLY A 245 -8.19 -4.71 -2.44
CA GLY A 245 -8.86 -3.41 -2.29
C GLY A 245 -8.12 -2.42 -1.40
N GLY A 246 -6.82 -2.62 -1.18
CA GLY A 246 -5.97 -1.67 -0.47
C GLY A 246 -6.02 -0.26 -1.06
N ARG A 247 -5.93 0.76 -0.22
CA ARG A 247 -6.06 2.18 -0.57
C ARG A 247 -4.80 3.00 -0.32
N GLY A 248 -3.71 2.35 0.03
CA GLY A 248 -2.41 2.96 0.19
C GLY A 248 -1.31 1.91 0.29
N ILE A 249 -0.12 2.30 -0.10
CA ILE A 249 1.10 1.50 -0.02
C ILE A 249 2.11 2.26 0.81
N GLN A 250 2.79 1.54 1.68
CA GLN A 250 3.91 2.04 2.46
C GLN A 250 5.11 1.14 2.22
N TYR A 251 6.32 1.67 2.27
CA TYR A 251 7.54 0.91 2.02
C TYR A 251 8.43 0.88 3.25
N PHE A 252 8.67 -0.29 3.80
CA PHE A 252 9.63 -0.52 4.87
C PHE A 252 10.87 -1.23 4.33
N THR A 253 12.02 -0.54 4.23
CA THR A 253 12.26 0.88 4.36
C THR A 253 12.84 1.43 3.05
N TYR A 254 12.59 2.69 2.76
CA TYR A 254 13.17 3.37 1.61
C TYR A 254 14.69 3.55 1.74
N TYR A 255 15.15 3.88 2.95
CA TYR A 255 16.58 3.95 3.29
C TYR A 255 17.03 2.65 3.95
N SER A 256 18.22 2.16 3.60
CA SER A 256 18.83 1.04 4.31
C SER A 256 19.36 1.50 5.68
N PRO A 257 18.83 0.98 6.81
CA PRO A 257 19.38 1.26 8.13
C PRO A 257 20.84 0.84 8.28
N HIS A 258 21.58 1.52 9.16
CA HIS A 258 23.01 1.23 9.41
C HIS A 258 23.27 0.07 10.38
N ASN A 259 22.23 -0.58 10.90
CA ASN A 259 22.32 -1.66 11.85
C ASN A 259 21.84 -3.00 11.28
N GLY A 260 22.15 -4.09 11.94
CA GLY A 260 21.76 -5.43 11.52
C GLY A 260 22.34 -5.82 10.15
N ASN A 261 21.57 -6.58 9.38
CA ASN A 261 21.92 -6.99 8.03
C ASN A 261 21.05 -6.32 6.96
N TYR A 262 20.57 -5.11 7.22
CA TYR A 262 19.77 -4.33 6.26
C TYR A 262 20.61 -4.03 5.02
N ARG A 263 20.02 -4.28 3.84
CA ARG A 263 20.66 -4.07 2.55
C ARG A 263 19.64 -3.85 1.45
N LEU A 264 20.08 -3.28 0.36
CA LEU A 264 19.28 -3.08 -0.86
C LEU A 264 17.97 -2.30 -0.66
N GLY A 265 17.94 -1.35 0.29
CA GLY A 265 16.90 -0.33 0.28
C GLY A 265 17.02 0.53 -0.99
N ALA A 266 16.01 1.32 -1.30
CA ALA A 266 16.05 2.22 -2.46
C ALA A 266 17.25 3.18 -2.40
N ILE A 267 17.60 3.64 -1.22
CA ILE A 267 18.85 4.37 -0.92
C ILE A 267 19.69 3.53 0.03
N ASP A 268 20.95 3.33 -0.31
CA ASP A 268 21.90 2.59 0.52
C ASP A 268 22.40 3.38 1.74
N GLN A 269 23.22 2.76 2.56
CA GLN A 269 23.80 3.37 3.76
C GLN A 269 24.78 4.52 3.46
N PHE A 270 25.19 4.67 2.20
CA PHE A 270 26.07 5.76 1.73
C PHE A 270 25.30 6.91 1.07
N GLY A 271 23.95 6.80 0.98
CA GLY A 271 23.10 7.80 0.35
C GLY A 271 22.93 7.64 -1.16
N ASN A 272 23.39 6.53 -1.75
CA ASN A 272 23.31 6.27 -3.19
C ASN A 272 22.03 5.53 -3.55
N LYS A 273 21.49 5.82 -4.75
CA LYS A 273 20.42 5.01 -5.34
C LYS A 273 20.91 3.59 -5.64
N THR A 274 20.09 2.62 -5.35
CA THR A 274 20.30 1.21 -5.72
C THR A 274 19.36 0.81 -6.86
N ALA A 275 19.50 -0.40 -7.39
CA ALA A 275 18.55 -0.97 -8.36
C ALA A 275 17.12 -1.06 -7.79
N THR A 276 16.98 -1.15 -6.48
CA THR A 276 15.69 -1.13 -5.78
C THR A 276 14.95 0.19 -5.97
N TRP A 277 15.66 1.31 -6.08
CA TRP A 277 15.04 2.61 -6.36
C TRP A 277 14.30 2.61 -7.71
N ASP A 278 14.94 2.04 -8.75
CA ASP A 278 14.32 1.95 -10.07
C ASP A 278 13.14 0.98 -10.10
N ALA A 279 13.25 -0.16 -9.41
CA ALA A 279 12.16 -1.15 -9.30
C ALA A 279 10.95 -0.55 -8.57
N LEU A 280 11.20 0.13 -7.45
CA LEU A 280 10.17 0.83 -6.66
C LEU A 280 9.50 1.93 -7.50
N ARG A 281 10.29 2.71 -8.24
CA ARG A 281 9.76 3.74 -9.13
C ARG A 281 8.84 3.16 -10.20
N ARG A 282 9.23 2.05 -10.85
CA ARG A 282 8.40 1.43 -11.90
C ARG A 282 7.03 1.03 -11.37
N VAL A 283 6.95 0.35 -10.23
CA VAL A 283 5.66 -0.07 -9.67
C VAL A 283 4.84 1.13 -9.18
N ASN A 284 5.47 2.15 -8.60
CA ASN A 284 4.77 3.38 -8.17
C ASN A 284 4.12 4.12 -9.35
N LEU A 285 4.80 4.21 -10.50
CA LEU A 285 4.22 4.82 -11.69
C LEU A 285 3.01 4.03 -12.20
N GLN A 286 3.02 2.71 -12.07
CA GLN A 286 1.85 1.88 -12.38
C GLN A 286 0.70 2.11 -11.39
N ILE A 287 1.00 2.25 -10.09
CA ILE A 287 -0.01 2.64 -9.10
C ILE A 287 -0.63 3.98 -9.48
N HIS A 288 0.18 4.98 -9.86
CA HIS A 288 -0.33 6.30 -10.28
C HIS A 288 -1.27 6.20 -11.48
N ALA A 289 -0.97 5.35 -12.45
CA ALA A 289 -1.82 5.12 -13.62
C ALA A 289 -3.15 4.46 -13.23
N LEU A 290 -3.13 3.48 -12.32
CA LEU A 290 -4.32 2.72 -11.92
C LEU A 290 -5.16 3.42 -10.84
N ALA A 291 -4.56 4.28 -10.01
CA ALA A 291 -5.20 4.88 -8.84
C ALA A 291 -6.53 5.62 -9.17
N PRO A 292 -6.64 6.41 -10.25
CA PRO A 292 -7.90 7.09 -10.58
C PRO A 292 -9.09 6.15 -10.78
N THR A 293 -8.82 4.91 -11.20
CA THR A 293 -9.83 3.85 -11.30
C THR A 293 -10.00 3.14 -9.97
N MET A 294 -8.89 2.68 -9.37
CA MET A 294 -8.90 1.87 -8.14
C MET A 294 -9.60 2.56 -6.96
N VAL A 295 -9.44 3.87 -6.78
CA VAL A 295 -10.09 4.60 -5.67
C VAL A 295 -11.62 4.63 -5.75
N LYS A 296 -12.18 4.35 -6.92
CA LYS A 296 -13.63 4.29 -7.15
C LYS A 296 -14.22 2.89 -6.97
N LEU A 297 -13.37 1.87 -6.87
CA LEU A 297 -13.78 0.47 -6.85
C LEU A 297 -13.99 -0.01 -5.41
N ARG A 298 -15.03 -0.77 -5.16
CA ARG A 298 -15.28 -1.52 -3.92
C ARG A 298 -15.00 -2.99 -4.14
N SER A 299 -14.16 -3.59 -3.30
CA SER A 299 -13.87 -5.04 -3.37
C SER A 299 -15.13 -5.85 -3.02
N THR A 300 -15.52 -6.78 -3.90
CA THR A 300 -16.65 -7.68 -3.72
C THR A 300 -16.22 -9.11 -3.43
N GLY A 301 -14.99 -9.48 -3.79
CA GLY A 301 -14.44 -10.79 -3.54
C GLY A 301 -12.97 -10.90 -3.88
N VAL A 302 -12.29 -11.85 -3.23
CA VAL A 302 -10.90 -12.21 -3.55
C VAL A 302 -10.79 -13.72 -3.55
N TYR A 303 -10.14 -14.27 -4.58
CA TYR A 303 -10.08 -15.70 -4.82
C TYR A 303 -8.68 -16.15 -5.23
N HIS A 304 -8.31 -17.35 -4.86
CA HIS A 304 -7.01 -17.97 -5.16
C HIS A 304 -7.15 -19.17 -6.07
N TYR A 305 -6.13 -19.41 -6.89
CA TYR A 305 -6.04 -20.57 -7.77
C TYR A 305 -4.56 -20.93 -8.03
N PRO A 306 -4.20 -22.22 -8.00
CA PRO A 306 -4.96 -23.35 -7.44
C PRO A 306 -4.88 -23.37 -5.91
N ASP A 307 -3.76 -22.90 -5.32
CA ASP A 307 -3.47 -22.96 -3.89
C ASP A 307 -4.22 -21.87 -3.12
N VAL A 308 -4.98 -22.28 -2.11
CA VAL A 308 -5.85 -21.41 -1.32
C VAL A 308 -5.30 -21.29 0.11
N PRO A 309 -4.81 -20.12 0.53
CA PRO A 309 -4.41 -19.89 1.92
C PRO A 309 -5.58 -20.01 2.91
N GLU A 310 -5.28 -20.25 4.19
CA GLU A 310 -6.24 -20.68 5.22
C GLU A 310 -7.52 -19.82 5.31
N TYR A 311 -7.40 -18.49 5.32
CA TYR A 311 -8.54 -17.57 5.45
C TYR A 311 -9.12 -17.11 4.11
N CYS A 312 -8.58 -17.62 2.99
CA CYS A 312 -8.90 -17.16 1.65
C CYS A 312 -9.93 -18.07 0.97
N ARG A 313 -10.39 -17.67 -0.20
CA ARG A 313 -11.44 -18.37 -0.95
C ARG A 313 -10.91 -18.96 -2.25
N PRO A 314 -11.35 -20.18 -2.64
CA PRO A 314 -11.00 -20.75 -3.93
C PRO A 314 -11.71 -20.04 -5.08
N LEU A 315 -11.09 -20.05 -6.27
CA LEU A 315 -11.66 -19.48 -7.50
C LEU A 315 -13.07 -20.03 -7.83
N ALA A 316 -13.37 -21.25 -7.45
CA ALA A 316 -14.68 -21.86 -7.65
C ALA A 316 -15.83 -21.04 -7.03
N GLN A 317 -15.57 -20.25 -6.00
CA GLN A 317 -16.54 -19.34 -5.35
C GLN A 317 -16.64 -17.95 -6.01
N SER A 318 -15.82 -17.66 -7.03
CA SER A 318 -15.90 -16.41 -7.77
C SER A 318 -17.27 -16.24 -8.42
N LYS A 319 -17.78 -15.00 -8.40
CA LYS A 319 -19.06 -14.65 -9.05
C LYS A 319 -18.89 -14.24 -10.50
N LEU A 320 -17.70 -13.78 -10.88
CA LEU A 320 -17.42 -13.26 -12.22
C LEU A 320 -16.59 -14.24 -13.06
N VAL A 321 -15.66 -14.97 -12.45
CA VAL A 321 -14.71 -15.84 -13.14
C VAL A 321 -15.05 -17.30 -12.93
N ARG A 322 -15.16 -18.07 -14.02
CA ARG A 322 -15.34 -19.53 -14.00
C ARG A 322 -14.00 -20.26 -13.89
N GLY A 323 -13.00 -19.78 -14.64
CA GLY A 323 -11.70 -20.39 -14.71
C GLY A 323 -10.62 -19.45 -15.23
N VAL A 324 -9.38 -19.84 -14.98
CA VAL A 324 -8.17 -19.23 -15.57
C VAL A 324 -7.38 -20.36 -16.20
N SER A 325 -7.09 -20.25 -17.49
CA SER A 325 -6.24 -21.18 -18.22
C SER A 325 -4.95 -20.52 -18.65
N MET A 326 -3.89 -21.32 -18.77
CA MET A 326 -2.60 -20.87 -19.27
C MET A 326 -2.40 -21.36 -20.70
N LEU A 327 -1.93 -20.48 -21.57
CA LEU A 327 -1.60 -20.80 -22.95
C LEU A 327 -0.11 -21.14 -23.04
N GLN A 328 0.26 -22.36 -22.63
CA GLN A 328 1.66 -22.79 -22.47
C GLN A 328 2.29 -23.24 -23.79
N ARG A 329 2.50 -22.36 -24.76
CA ARG A 329 3.18 -22.75 -26.00
C ARG A 329 4.70 -22.92 -25.86
N TYR A 330 5.33 -22.26 -24.86
CA TYR A 330 6.79 -22.09 -24.82
C TYR A 330 7.47 -22.50 -23.51
N VAL A 331 6.73 -22.95 -22.49
CA VAL A 331 7.32 -23.30 -21.17
C VAL A 331 7.51 -24.82 -21.07
N ARG A 332 8.75 -25.26 -20.85
CA ARG A 332 9.09 -26.68 -20.64
C ARG A 332 10.09 -26.83 -19.49
N PRO A 333 9.81 -27.66 -18.46
CA PRO A 333 8.57 -28.39 -18.24
C PRO A 333 7.40 -27.44 -17.97
N PRO A 334 6.14 -27.87 -18.18
CA PRO A 334 4.99 -27.03 -17.89
C PRO A 334 4.96 -26.66 -16.41
N VAL A 335 4.91 -25.37 -16.11
CA VAL A 335 4.76 -24.84 -14.76
C VAL A 335 3.31 -24.47 -14.55
N GLN A 336 2.72 -24.92 -13.46
CA GLN A 336 1.35 -24.54 -13.11
C GLN A 336 1.30 -23.09 -12.63
N GLY A 337 0.51 -22.23 -13.28
CA GLY A 337 0.32 -20.85 -12.87
C GLY A 337 -0.45 -20.77 -11.55
N ARG A 338 -0.05 -19.80 -10.74
CA ARG A 338 -0.63 -19.51 -9.44
C ARG A 338 -1.19 -18.10 -9.48
N PHE A 339 -2.51 -17.94 -9.35
CA PHE A 339 -3.19 -16.68 -9.56
C PHE A 339 -3.98 -16.23 -8.32
N LEU A 340 -4.07 -14.92 -8.18
CA LEU A 340 -4.97 -14.22 -7.28
C LEU A 340 -5.93 -13.40 -8.12
N ILE A 341 -7.22 -13.44 -7.82
CA ILE A 341 -8.26 -12.70 -8.52
C ILE A 341 -9.03 -11.85 -7.53
N GLY A 342 -8.95 -10.53 -7.67
CA GLY A 342 -9.77 -9.56 -6.95
C GLY A 342 -10.97 -9.15 -7.80
N GLU A 343 -12.16 -9.23 -7.26
CA GLU A 343 -13.40 -8.74 -7.88
C GLU A 343 -13.85 -7.44 -7.25
N PHE A 344 -14.35 -6.54 -8.08
CA PHE A 344 -14.77 -5.21 -7.66
C PHE A 344 -16.02 -4.76 -8.38
N GLU A 345 -16.66 -3.74 -7.83
CA GLU A 345 -17.65 -2.93 -8.51
C GLU A 345 -17.36 -1.44 -8.28
N ASP A 346 -17.74 -0.60 -9.22
CA ASP A 346 -17.73 0.86 -9.04
C ASP A 346 -19.06 1.37 -8.48
N GLY A 347 -19.15 2.69 -8.26
CA GLY A 347 -20.36 3.34 -7.74
C GLY A 347 -21.62 3.21 -8.63
N GLN A 348 -21.47 2.69 -9.86
CA GLN A 348 -22.56 2.39 -10.79
C GLN A 348 -22.88 0.90 -10.88
N GLY A 349 -22.21 0.08 -10.07
CA GLY A 349 -22.37 -1.39 -10.09
C GLY A 349 -21.68 -2.08 -11.28
N ARG A 350 -20.80 -1.38 -12.02
CA ARG A 350 -20.06 -2.00 -13.12
C ARG A 350 -18.99 -2.91 -12.56
N PRO A 351 -18.90 -4.16 -13.05
CA PRO A 351 -17.94 -5.14 -12.53
C PRO A 351 -16.53 -4.90 -13.08
N TYR A 352 -15.55 -5.10 -12.18
CA TYR A 352 -14.13 -5.09 -12.49
C TYR A 352 -13.47 -6.32 -11.88
N LEU A 353 -12.35 -6.73 -12.43
CA LEU A 353 -11.50 -7.76 -11.86
C LEU A 353 -10.02 -7.39 -12.01
N MET A 354 -9.21 -7.81 -11.05
CA MET A 354 -7.77 -7.79 -11.12
C MET A 354 -7.25 -9.22 -11.03
N ILE A 355 -6.41 -9.62 -12.00
CA ILE A 355 -5.66 -10.87 -11.93
C ILE A 355 -4.23 -10.57 -11.57
N VAL A 356 -3.64 -11.35 -10.67
CA VAL A 356 -2.24 -11.23 -10.23
C VAL A 356 -1.55 -12.57 -10.39
N ASN A 357 -0.38 -12.57 -11.00
CA ASN A 357 0.51 -13.72 -11.05
C ASN A 357 1.23 -13.86 -9.69
N LYS A 358 0.97 -14.95 -8.94
CA LYS A 358 1.63 -15.21 -7.66
C LYS A 358 3.04 -15.82 -7.78
N ASP A 359 3.48 -16.15 -8.99
CA ASP A 359 4.81 -16.69 -9.25
C ASP A 359 5.83 -15.54 -9.34
N LEU A 360 6.97 -15.68 -8.66
CA LEU A 360 8.04 -14.68 -8.64
C LEU A 360 9.08 -14.88 -9.75
N ASN A 361 9.01 -15.99 -10.49
CA ASN A 361 10.03 -16.41 -11.44
C ASN A 361 9.51 -16.57 -12.87
N ASN A 362 8.22 -16.90 -13.03
CA ASN A 362 7.65 -17.28 -14.32
C ASN A 362 6.61 -16.28 -14.81
N SER A 363 6.69 -15.95 -16.11
CA SER A 363 5.65 -15.20 -16.82
C SER A 363 4.66 -16.17 -17.44
N PHE A 364 3.39 -15.77 -17.49
CA PHE A 364 2.33 -16.59 -18.07
C PHE A 364 1.52 -15.83 -19.11
N GLN A 365 1.29 -16.46 -20.25
CA GLN A 365 0.20 -16.10 -21.14
C GLN A 365 -1.06 -16.80 -20.61
N PHE A 366 -2.16 -16.07 -20.44
CA PHE A 366 -3.35 -16.58 -19.77
C PHE A 366 -4.64 -16.21 -20.51
N ALA A 367 -5.70 -16.95 -20.22
CA ALA A 367 -7.05 -16.60 -20.60
C ALA A 367 -7.98 -16.69 -19.38
N ILE A 368 -8.93 -15.77 -19.29
CA ILE A 368 -9.94 -15.73 -18.23
C ILE A 368 -11.28 -16.16 -18.85
N GLU A 369 -11.90 -17.18 -18.26
CA GLU A 369 -13.23 -17.61 -18.59
C GLU A 369 -14.24 -16.96 -17.64
N LEU A 370 -15.06 -16.06 -18.18
CA LEU A 370 -16.11 -15.39 -17.40
C LEU A 370 -17.33 -16.31 -17.24
N ARG A 371 -18.05 -16.20 -16.11
CA ARG A 371 -19.28 -16.95 -15.87
C ARG A 371 -20.42 -16.51 -16.77
N GLN A 372 -20.48 -15.23 -17.08
CA GLN A 372 -21.51 -14.68 -17.98
C GLN A 372 -20.96 -14.66 -19.40
N GLU A 373 -21.58 -15.43 -20.29
CA GLU A 373 -21.23 -15.47 -21.70
C GLU A 373 -21.46 -14.13 -22.40
N GLY A 374 -20.66 -13.87 -23.46
CA GLY A 374 -20.75 -12.66 -24.26
C GLY A 374 -20.12 -11.42 -23.63
N ARG A 375 -19.68 -11.50 -22.38
CA ARG A 375 -18.94 -10.39 -21.74
C ARG A 375 -17.51 -10.30 -22.28
N LYS A 376 -16.99 -9.08 -22.33
CA LYS A 376 -15.64 -8.76 -22.77
C LYS A 376 -14.80 -8.17 -21.64
N LEU A 377 -13.52 -8.45 -21.65
CA LEU A 377 -12.53 -7.83 -20.79
C LEU A 377 -11.92 -6.62 -21.49
N ILE A 378 -11.99 -5.48 -20.84
CA ILE A 378 -11.33 -4.24 -21.25
C ILE A 378 -10.23 -3.98 -20.26
N ARG A 379 -8.96 -4.02 -20.69
CA ARG A 379 -7.80 -3.80 -19.84
C ARG A 379 -7.71 -2.32 -19.45
N ILE A 380 -7.43 -2.05 -18.19
CA ILE A 380 -6.96 -0.73 -17.75
C ILE A 380 -5.43 -0.78 -17.81
N CYS A 381 -4.84 -0.03 -18.72
CA CYS A 381 -3.39 -0.07 -18.96
C CYS A 381 -2.60 0.39 -17.73
N ASN A 382 -1.67 -0.43 -17.27
CA ASN A 382 -0.84 -0.16 -16.09
C ASN A 382 0.10 1.05 -16.27
N TYR A 383 0.30 1.50 -17.51
CA TYR A 383 1.22 2.60 -17.83
C TYR A 383 0.50 3.92 -18.13
N SER A 384 -0.70 3.87 -18.67
CA SER A 384 -1.47 5.07 -19.08
C SER A 384 -2.75 5.27 -18.26
N GLY A 385 -3.26 4.24 -17.61
CA GLY A 385 -4.58 4.23 -16.95
C GLY A 385 -5.76 4.22 -17.92
N GLN A 386 -5.51 4.14 -19.23
CA GLN A 386 -6.54 4.15 -20.25
C GLN A 386 -7.11 2.75 -20.51
N GLU A 387 -8.33 2.70 -21.03
CA GLU A 387 -8.97 1.46 -21.47
C GLU A 387 -8.35 0.98 -22.80
N GLU A 388 -8.02 -0.30 -22.86
CA GLU A 388 -7.45 -0.98 -24.03
C GLU A 388 -8.12 -2.35 -24.25
N GLU A 389 -8.23 -2.78 -25.49
CA GLU A 389 -8.69 -4.13 -25.80
C GLU A 389 -7.73 -5.20 -25.23
N PHE A 390 -8.32 -6.31 -24.77
CA PHE A 390 -7.60 -7.48 -24.28
C PHE A 390 -7.89 -8.70 -25.16
N GLY A 391 -6.93 -9.62 -25.23
CA GLY A 391 -7.06 -10.87 -26.01
C GLY A 391 -6.10 -10.98 -27.18
N ARG A 392 -5.05 -10.16 -27.22
CA ARG A 392 -3.97 -10.25 -28.20
C ARG A 392 -2.93 -11.29 -27.79
N GLU A 393 -2.19 -11.85 -28.75
CA GLU A 393 -1.14 -12.87 -28.50
C GLU A 393 -0.05 -12.41 -27.51
N MET A 394 0.14 -11.12 -27.34
CA MET A 394 1.18 -10.53 -26.48
C MET A 394 0.70 -10.20 -25.06
N ASP A 395 -0.50 -10.61 -24.66
CA ASP A 395 -1.00 -10.37 -23.32
C ASP A 395 -0.44 -11.41 -22.31
N TRP A 396 0.66 -11.03 -21.69
CA TRP A 396 1.39 -11.82 -20.70
C TRP A 396 1.38 -11.15 -19.33
N LEU A 397 1.35 -11.98 -18.27
CA LEU A 397 1.62 -11.57 -16.89
C LEU A 397 3.07 -11.88 -16.53
N ALA A 398 3.86 -10.86 -16.31
CA ALA A 398 5.20 -10.98 -15.75
C ALA A 398 5.16 -11.54 -14.29
N PRO A 399 6.29 -12.00 -13.74
CA PRO A 399 6.35 -12.43 -12.35
C PRO A 399 5.84 -11.36 -11.38
N GLY A 400 4.94 -11.73 -10.50
CA GLY A 400 4.31 -10.85 -9.52
C GLY A 400 3.33 -9.82 -10.09
N ALA A 401 3.28 -9.61 -11.40
CA ALA A 401 2.48 -8.56 -12.01
C ALA A 401 0.99 -8.83 -11.96
N GLY A 402 0.22 -7.73 -12.02
CA GLY A 402 -1.24 -7.76 -12.09
C GLY A 402 -1.78 -6.92 -13.24
N ILE A 403 -3.00 -7.22 -13.66
CA ILE A 403 -3.76 -6.45 -14.65
C ILE A 403 -5.17 -6.22 -14.12
N LEU A 404 -5.61 -4.98 -14.21
CA LEU A 404 -6.99 -4.57 -13.91
C LEU A 404 -7.83 -4.58 -15.18
N PHE A 405 -9.02 -5.16 -15.09
CA PHE A 405 -10.01 -5.18 -16.19
C PHE A 405 -11.33 -4.59 -15.73
N ARG A 406 -11.98 -3.89 -16.66
CA ARG A 406 -13.43 -3.66 -16.59
C ARG A 406 -14.13 -4.77 -17.40
N ILE A 407 -15.22 -5.30 -16.88
CA ILE A 407 -16.05 -6.28 -17.59
C ILE A 407 -17.20 -5.53 -18.26
N GLN A 408 -17.28 -5.68 -19.59
CA GLN A 408 -18.29 -5.02 -20.42
C GLN A 408 -19.31 -6.03 -20.94
#